data_36b7fad03d9d40bd53c1df6d71e37ca7
#
_entry.id   36b7fad03d9d40bd53c1df6d71e37ca7
#
_cell.length_a   1.000
_cell.length_b   1.000
_cell.length_c   1.000
_cell.angle_alpha   90.00
_cell.angle_beta   90.00
_cell.angle_gamma   90.00
#
_symmetry.space_group_name_H-M   'P 1'
#
loop_
_entity.id
_entity.type
_entity.pdbx_description
1 polymer ?
#
loop_
_entity_poly.entity_id
_entity_poly.type
_entity_poly.pdbx_seq_one_letter_code
_entity_poly.pdbx_strand_id
1 'polypeptide(L)'
;EESSINGYLLMHIAVLRISKNAWGMCWLILAENTTLYFRNYLNQNYVFFITILLNYFVLLHIIFLQPNTSYLPVTAMKKEIKFSLVYRDMWQSSGKYQPRKDQLERIAPLIIEMGCFARVETNGGAFEQVNLMYGENPNTAVRAFTKPFHEAGIQTHMLDRGLNALRMYPVPTDVRRLMYKVKHAQGVDITRIFCGLNDVRNIIPSIKYAIEGGMTPQATLCITHSPIHTAEYYAKIADQLIEAGATEICLKDMAGIGRPGLLGRLTKAIKDKHPDIVVQYHGHSGPGLSPASILEVCENGADIIDVAMEPLSWGKVHSDVISVQAMLKDKGFQVP
;
A
#
# COMPACT_ATOMS: atom_id res chain seq x y z
N GLU A 1 38.34 -45.25 -20.97
CA GLU A 1 37.21 -44.44 -20.47
C GLU A 1 37.65 -43.39 -19.42
N GLU A 2 38.59 -43.71 -18.53
CA GLU A 2 39.11 -42.73 -17.54
C GLU A 2 39.95 -41.56 -18.16
N SER A 3 40.59 -41.78 -19.32
CA SER A 3 41.35 -40.73 -19.99
C SER A 3 40.52 -39.64 -20.61
N SER A 4 39.22 -39.91 -20.92
CA SER A 4 38.31 -38.95 -21.50
C SER A 4 37.74 -37.98 -20.45
N ILE A 5 37.51 -38.45 -19.22
CA ILE A 5 36.96 -37.62 -18.12
C ILE A 5 37.97 -36.58 -17.65
N ASN A 6 39.22 -36.91 -17.57
CA ASN A 6 40.31 -35.99 -17.20
C ASN A 6 40.51 -34.85 -18.24
N GLY A 7 40.31 -35.13 -19.53
CA GLY A 7 40.35 -34.14 -20.60
C GLY A 7 39.28 -33.07 -20.46
N TYR A 8 38.07 -33.43 -20.01
CA TYR A 8 36.97 -32.49 -19.82
C TYR A 8 37.15 -31.59 -18.59
N LEU A 9 37.75 -32.12 -17.52
CA LEU A 9 38.04 -31.35 -16.32
C LEU A 9 39.09 -30.26 -16.56
N LEU A 10 40.11 -30.59 -17.37
CA LEU A 10 41.16 -29.66 -17.78
C LEU A 10 40.63 -28.54 -18.72
N MET A 11 39.69 -28.85 -19.61
CA MET A 11 39.05 -27.83 -20.47
C MET A 11 38.20 -26.86 -19.68
N HIS A 12 37.52 -27.30 -18.63
CA HIS A 12 36.75 -26.43 -17.74
C HIS A 12 37.64 -25.46 -16.94
N ILE A 13 38.83 -25.89 -16.53
CA ILE A 13 39.79 -25.05 -15.81
C ILE A 13 40.47 -24.02 -16.71
N ALA A 14 40.66 -24.32 -17.98
CA ALA A 14 41.25 -23.40 -18.96
C ALA A 14 40.33 -22.23 -19.32
N VAL A 15 38.99 -22.44 -19.33
CA VAL A 15 37.98 -21.39 -19.62
C VAL A 15 37.88 -20.35 -18.48
N LEU A 16 38.24 -20.70 -17.27
CA LEU A 16 38.23 -19.81 -16.10
C LEU A 16 39.34 -18.73 -16.12
N ARG A 17 40.26 -18.73 -17.10
CA ARG A 17 41.39 -17.79 -17.18
C ARG A 17 41.27 -16.70 -18.27
N ILE A 18 40.17 -16.60 -19.00
CA ILE A 18 40.01 -15.59 -20.06
C ILE A 18 39.35 -14.33 -19.48
N SER A 19 39.88 -13.16 -19.88
CA SER A 19 39.62 -11.84 -19.29
C SER A 19 38.14 -11.38 -19.28
N LYS A 20 37.83 -10.55 -18.30
CA LYS A 20 36.47 -10.06 -17.90
C LYS A 20 35.59 -9.43 -19.00
N ASN A 21 36.12 -9.08 -20.16
CA ASN A 21 35.42 -8.30 -21.19
C ASN A 21 34.87 -9.11 -22.38
N ALA A 22 35.03 -10.44 -22.41
CA ALA A 22 34.59 -11.29 -23.52
C ALA A 22 33.60 -12.39 -23.12
N TRP A 23 33.08 -12.35 -21.90
CA TRP A 23 32.36 -13.47 -21.28
C TRP A 23 30.99 -13.81 -21.90
N GLY A 24 30.21 -12.81 -22.31
CA GLY A 24 28.87 -13.06 -22.81
C GLY A 24 28.81 -13.84 -24.12
N MET A 25 29.68 -13.54 -25.07
CA MET A 25 29.70 -14.19 -26.40
C MET A 25 30.36 -15.57 -26.39
N CYS A 26 31.43 -15.77 -25.59
CA CYS A 26 32.08 -17.10 -25.47
C CYS A 26 31.15 -18.18 -24.84
N TRP A 27 30.29 -17.80 -23.89
CA TRP A 27 29.36 -18.75 -23.24
C TRP A 27 28.24 -19.22 -24.17
N LEU A 28 27.70 -18.35 -25.03
CA LEU A 28 26.72 -18.77 -26.03
C LEU A 28 27.32 -19.77 -27.03
N ILE A 29 28.52 -19.51 -27.51
CA ILE A 29 29.19 -20.39 -28.48
C ILE A 29 29.59 -21.74 -27.85
N LEU A 30 29.99 -21.74 -26.57
CA LEU A 30 30.33 -22.96 -25.85
C LEU A 30 29.07 -23.78 -25.50
N ALA A 31 27.96 -23.16 -25.15
CA ALA A 31 26.70 -23.84 -24.91
C ALA A 31 26.14 -24.49 -26.18
N GLU A 32 26.18 -23.82 -27.32
CA GLU A 32 25.74 -24.37 -28.60
C GLU A 32 26.62 -25.54 -29.05
N ASN A 33 27.93 -25.43 -28.95
CA ASN A 33 28.83 -26.51 -29.36
C ASN A 33 28.79 -27.71 -28.42
N THR A 34 28.59 -27.52 -27.13
CA THR A 34 28.43 -28.61 -26.16
C THR A 34 27.09 -29.34 -26.37
N THR A 35 26.04 -28.60 -26.68
CA THR A 35 24.72 -29.20 -27.01
C THR A 35 24.76 -30.03 -28.29
N LEU A 36 25.51 -29.60 -29.33
CA LEU A 36 25.72 -30.33 -30.58
C LEU A 36 26.51 -31.63 -30.37
N TYR A 37 27.50 -31.61 -29.51
CA TYR A 37 28.36 -32.78 -29.23
C TYR A 37 27.59 -33.85 -28.45
N PHE A 38 26.79 -33.49 -27.45
CA PHE A 38 25.96 -34.41 -26.69
C PHE A 38 24.78 -34.98 -27.48
N ARG A 39 24.26 -34.24 -28.48
CA ARG A 39 23.15 -34.68 -29.31
C ARG A 39 23.50 -35.92 -30.14
N ASN A 40 24.77 -36.14 -30.42
CA ASN A 40 25.23 -37.32 -31.19
C ASN A 40 25.58 -38.52 -30.35
N TYR A 41 25.64 -38.40 -29.01
CA TYR A 41 26.11 -39.45 -28.12
C TYR A 41 25.11 -39.98 -27.07
N LEU A 42 24.05 -39.25 -26.79
CA LEU A 42 23.10 -39.60 -25.72
C LEU A 42 21.65 -39.61 -26.24
N ASN A 43 20.85 -40.52 -25.67
CA ASN A 43 19.41 -40.65 -25.93
C ASN A 43 18.71 -39.29 -25.66
N GLN A 44 17.78 -38.88 -26.54
CA GLN A 44 17.17 -37.51 -26.56
C GLN A 44 16.67 -37.02 -25.19
N ASN A 45 16.23 -37.89 -24.31
CA ASN A 45 15.73 -37.54 -22.99
C ASN A 45 16.83 -37.06 -22.03
N TYR A 46 18.06 -37.55 -22.15
CA TYR A 46 19.19 -37.11 -21.34
C TYR A 46 19.78 -35.79 -21.80
N VAL A 47 19.77 -35.53 -23.10
CA VAL A 47 20.20 -34.23 -23.66
C VAL A 47 19.31 -33.09 -23.19
N PHE A 48 17.99 -33.32 -23.16
CA PHE A 48 17.03 -32.32 -22.67
C PHE A 48 17.25 -31.99 -21.18
N PHE A 49 17.49 -33.02 -20.35
CA PHE A 49 17.72 -32.83 -18.91
C PHE A 49 19.05 -32.12 -18.60
N ILE A 50 20.11 -32.45 -19.33
CA ILE A 50 21.43 -31.80 -19.19
C ILE A 50 21.36 -30.34 -19.67
N THR A 51 20.62 -30.06 -20.73
CA THR A 51 20.42 -28.69 -21.23
C THR A 51 19.65 -27.80 -20.22
N ILE A 52 18.64 -28.35 -19.56
CA ILE A 52 17.90 -27.66 -18.49
C ILE A 52 18.82 -27.40 -17.29
N LEU A 53 19.58 -28.39 -16.86
CA LEU A 53 20.52 -28.24 -15.74
C LEU A 53 21.62 -27.22 -16.04
N LEU A 54 22.20 -27.21 -17.24
CA LEU A 54 23.17 -26.22 -17.67
C LEU A 54 22.61 -24.82 -17.73
N ASN A 55 21.40 -24.65 -18.27
CA ASN A 55 20.72 -23.35 -18.28
C ASN A 55 20.36 -22.88 -16.86
N TYR A 56 19.99 -23.80 -15.96
CA TYR A 56 19.74 -23.46 -14.55
C TYR A 56 21.03 -23.07 -13.82
N PHE A 57 22.15 -23.75 -14.09
CA PHE A 57 23.47 -23.41 -13.57
C PHE A 57 23.99 -22.06 -14.10
N VAL A 58 23.76 -21.78 -15.38
CA VAL A 58 24.11 -20.50 -15.99
C VAL A 58 23.27 -19.37 -15.40
N LEU A 59 21.97 -19.60 -15.18
CA LEU A 59 21.07 -18.63 -14.57
C LEU A 59 21.47 -18.35 -13.09
N LEU A 60 21.77 -19.39 -12.33
CA LEU A 60 22.31 -19.27 -10.98
C LEU A 60 23.66 -18.52 -10.96
N HIS A 61 24.55 -18.82 -11.91
CA HIS A 61 25.84 -18.12 -12.02
C HIS A 61 25.68 -16.64 -12.38
N ILE A 62 24.74 -16.32 -13.26
CA ILE A 62 24.40 -14.92 -13.59
C ILE A 62 23.80 -14.20 -12.36
N ILE A 63 22.97 -14.88 -11.57
CA ILE A 63 22.37 -14.33 -10.35
C ILE A 63 23.42 -14.13 -9.24
N PHE A 64 24.35 -15.10 -9.08
CA PHE A 64 25.38 -15.05 -8.02
C PHE A 64 26.65 -14.28 -8.40
N LEU A 65 26.95 -14.12 -9.71
CA LEU A 65 28.09 -13.33 -10.19
C LEU A 65 27.69 -11.91 -10.65
N GLN A 66 26.46 -11.50 -10.49
CA GLN A 66 26.22 -10.07 -10.53
C GLN A 66 27.07 -9.48 -9.39
N PRO A 67 28.17 -8.74 -9.69
CA PRO A 67 28.76 -7.95 -8.64
C PRO A 67 27.61 -7.14 -8.04
N ASN A 68 27.60 -7.01 -6.74
CA ASN A 68 26.73 -6.07 -6.04
C ASN A 68 26.86 -4.70 -6.75
N THR A 69 26.16 -4.54 -7.86
CA THR A 69 26.02 -3.26 -8.54
C THR A 69 25.02 -2.42 -7.77
N SER A 70 25.38 -2.16 -6.52
CA SER A 70 24.93 -0.99 -5.79
C SER A 70 25.56 0.30 -6.38
N TYR A 71 25.73 0.33 -7.71
CA TYR A 71 26.02 1.54 -8.46
C TYR A 71 24.75 2.04 -9.17
N LEU A 72 23.66 2.09 -8.43
CA LEU A 72 22.75 3.19 -8.66
C LEU A 72 23.50 4.42 -8.12
N PRO A 73 23.58 5.53 -8.88
CA PRO A 73 24.06 6.78 -8.32
C PRO A 73 23.26 6.98 -7.04
N VAL A 74 23.91 7.45 -5.97
CA VAL A 74 23.22 7.87 -4.75
C VAL A 74 22.30 9.01 -5.18
N THR A 75 21.16 8.64 -5.73
CA THR A 75 20.07 9.59 -5.93
C THR A 75 19.73 10.05 -4.54
N ALA A 76 19.72 11.35 -4.33
CA ALA A 76 19.30 11.94 -3.07
C ALA A 76 18.05 11.18 -2.58
N MET A 77 18.10 10.66 -1.35
CA MET A 77 17.01 9.86 -0.80
C MET A 77 15.73 10.66 -0.96
N LYS A 78 14.72 10.06 -1.57
CA LYS A 78 13.41 10.68 -1.74
C LYS A 78 12.73 10.84 -0.39
N LYS A 79 11.65 11.58 -0.39
CA LYS A 79 10.79 11.81 0.77
C LYS A 79 10.45 10.51 1.53
N GLU A 80 10.28 10.62 2.84
CA GLU A 80 9.69 9.58 3.68
C GLU A 80 8.21 9.40 3.34
N ILE A 81 7.79 8.15 3.15
CA ILE A 81 6.38 7.75 2.99
C ILE A 81 5.98 6.92 4.19
N LYS A 82 4.92 7.33 4.87
CA LYS A 82 4.36 6.61 6.02
C LYS A 82 3.28 5.63 5.58
N PHE A 83 3.11 4.55 6.34
CA PHE A 83 2.04 3.58 6.10
C PHE A 83 0.92 3.71 7.12
N SER A 84 -0.31 3.58 6.63
CA SER A 84 -1.52 3.48 7.42
C SER A 84 -2.19 2.13 7.16
N LEU A 85 -2.30 1.29 8.19
CA LEU A 85 -3.01 0.03 8.09
C LEU A 85 -4.52 0.27 8.09
N VAL A 86 -5.20 -0.07 7.00
CA VAL A 86 -6.66 0.04 6.91
C VAL A 86 -7.36 -1.19 7.52
N TYR A 87 -7.08 -1.48 8.79
CA TYR A 87 -7.53 -2.69 9.46
C TYR A 87 -9.04 -2.90 9.38
N ARG A 88 -9.83 -1.85 9.67
CA ARG A 88 -11.29 -1.88 9.53
C ARG A 88 -11.72 -2.20 8.10
N ASP A 89 -11.11 -1.51 7.09
CA ASP A 89 -11.53 -1.65 5.70
C ASP A 89 -11.13 -2.99 5.09
N MET A 90 -9.98 -3.52 5.42
CA MET A 90 -9.55 -4.82 4.89
C MET A 90 -10.52 -5.95 5.29
N TRP A 91 -11.09 -5.94 6.49
CA TRP A 91 -12.13 -6.87 6.88
C TRP A 91 -13.43 -6.64 6.12
N GLN A 92 -13.91 -5.39 6.09
CA GLN A 92 -15.14 -5.03 5.39
C GLN A 92 -15.06 -5.34 3.90
N SER A 93 -13.98 -4.94 3.22
CA SER A 93 -13.81 -5.10 1.78
C SER A 93 -13.53 -6.53 1.36
N SER A 94 -12.89 -7.34 2.20
CA SER A 94 -12.73 -8.78 1.94
C SER A 94 -14.06 -9.54 1.93
N GLY A 95 -15.10 -8.97 2.55
CA GLY A 95 -16.38 -9.63 2.75
C GLY A 95 -16.33 -10.73 3.82
N LYS A 96 -15.32 -10.68 4.67
CA LYS A 96 -15.16 -11.57 5.83
C LYS A 96 -15.94 -11.03 7.03
N TYR A 97 -16.00 -11.84 8.08
CA TYR A 97 -16.58 -11.41 9.35
C TYR A 97 -15.74 -10.30 9.97
N GLN A 98 -16.42 -9.31 10.55
CA GLN A 98 -15.72 -8.31 11.36
C GLN A 98 -15.24 -8.97 12.66
N PRO A 99 -14.04 -8.64 13.14
CA PRO A 99 -13.52 -9.23 14.37
C PRO A 99 -14.27 -8.73 15.60
N ARG A 100 -14.46 -9.63 16.58
CA ARG A 100 -15.00 -9.28 17.90
C ARG A 100 -13.94 -8.60 18.75
N LYS A 101 -14.39 -7.99 19.85
CA LYS A 101 -13.51 -7.29 20.81
C LYS A 101 -12.31 -8.16 21.24
N ASP A 102 -12.55 -9.43 21.62
CA ASP A 102 -11.50 -10.35 22.06
C ASP A 102 -10.46 -10.65 20.97
N GLN A 103 -10.86 -10.62 19.71
CA GLN A 103 -9.98 -10.80 18.57
C GLN A 103 -9.16 -9.53 18.30
N LEU A 104 -9.78 -8.35 18.45
CA LEU A 104 -9.10 -7.05 18.32
C LEU A 104 -8.00 -6.89 19.39
N GLU A 105 -8.29 -7.27 20.62
CA GLU A 105 -7.32 -7.21 21.72
C GLU A 105 -6.11 -8.12 21.48
N ARG A 106 -6.31 -9.26 20.84
CA ARG A 106 -5.20 -10.19 20.52
C ARG A 106 -4.35 -9.77 19.32
N ILE A 107 -4.94 -9.11 18.33
CA ILE A 107 -4.19 -8.73 17.12
C ILE A 107 -3.40 -7.42 17.29
N ALA A 108 -3.87 -6.50 18.14
CA ALA A 108 -3.25 -5.19 18.28
C ALA A 108 -1.75 -5.25 18.66
N PRO A 109 -1.29 -6.08 19.61
CA PRO A 109 0.14 -6.20 19.91
C PRO A 109 0.97 -6.67 18.72
N LEU A 110 0.45 -7.58 17.89
CA LEU A 110 1.15 -8.09 16.72
C LEU A 110 1.31 -7.00 15.64
N ILE A 111 0.28 -6.18 15.44
CA ILE A 111 0.34 -5.03 14.51
C ILE A 111 1.39 -4.02 15.00
N ILE A 112 1.46 -3.77 16.31
CA ILE A 112 2.44 -2.87 16.92
C ILE A 112 3.86 -3.42 16.73
N GLU A 113 4.06 -4.72 16.96
CA GLU A 113 5.35 -5.41 16.81
C GLU A 113 5.90 -5.32 15.38
N MET A 114 5.05 -5.25 14.36
CA MET A 114 5.47 -5.02 12.97
C MET A 114 6.27 -3.72 12.79
N GLY A 115 6.02 -2.70 13.60
CA GLY A 115 6.81 -1.47 13.67
C GLY A 115 6.77 -0.58 12.42
N CYS A 116 5.91 -0.86 11.45
CA CYS A 116 5.89 -0.17 10.15
C CYS A 116 4.68 0.77 9.97
N PHE A 117 3.73 0.81 10.89
CA PHE A 117 2.53 1.62 10.74
C PHE A 117 2.59 2.89 11.58
N ALA A 118 2.44 4.04 10.93
CA ALA A 118 2.25 5.32 11.61
C ALA A 118 0.78 5.50 12.06
N ARG A 119 -0.14 4.82 11.39
CA ARG A 119 -1.59 4.90 11.63
C ARG A 119 -2.28 3.56 11.47
N VAL A 120 -3.39 3.39 12.20
CA VAL A 120 -4.28 2.24 12.05
C VAL A 120 -5.73 2.69 11.97
N GLU A 121 -6.47 2.24 10.95
CA GLU A 121 -7.91 2.44 10.86
C GLU A 121 -8.62 1.44 11.77
N THR A 122 -9.15 1.94 12.89
CA THR A 122 -9.65 1.10 13.97
C THR A 122 -11.14 0.83 13.90
N ASN A 123 -11.93 1.73 13.31
CA ASN A 123 -13.38 1.61 13.30
C ASN A 123 -14.04 2.41 12.17
N GLY A 124 -15.34 2.24 12.07
CA GLY A 124 -16.26 2.91 11.15
C GLY A 124 -17.66 2.35 11.27
N GLY A 125 -18.61 2.90 10.53
CA GLY A 125 -20.01 2.56 10.72
C GLY A 125 -20.37 1.08 10.62
N ALA A 126 -19.90 0.40 9.58
CA ALA A 126 -20.18 -1.04 9.41
C ALA A 126 -19.52 -1.89 10.51
N PHE A 127 -18.31 -1.52 10.92
CA PHE A 127 -17.59 -2.19 11.99
C PHE A 127 -18.36 -2.15 13.32
N GLU A 128 -18.83 -0.98 13.71
CA GLU A 128 -19.58 -0.81 14.95
C GLU A 128 -20.99 -1.45 14.90
N GLN A 129 -21.62 -1.46 13.72
CA GLN A 129 -22.91 -2.15 13.54
C GLN A 129 -22.75 -3.67 13.74
N VAL A 130 -21.66 -4.26 13.31
CA VAL A 130 -21.40 -5.69 13.51
C VAL A 130 -21.12 -6.01 14.98
N ASN A 131 -20.45 -5.15 15.73
CA ASN A 131 -20.31 -5.31 17.17
C ASN A 131 -21.68 -5.45 17.84
N LEU A 132 -22.65 -4.59 17.48
CA LEU A 132 -24.02 -4.68 17.99
C LEU A 132 -24.70 -6.01 17.64
N MET A 133 -24.45 -6.54 16.43
CA MET A 133 -25.00 -7.84 16.02
C MET A 133 -24.41 -9.01 16.82
N TYR A 134 -23.18 -8.88 17.33
CA TYR A 134 -22.57 -9.86 18.23
C TYR A 134 -22.99 -9.67 19.70
N GLY A 135 -23.85 -8.71 20.01
CA GLY A 135 -24.20 -8.33 21.37
C GLY A 135 -23.08 -7.59 22.12
N GLU A 136 -22.10 -7.07 21.40
CA GLU A 136 -21.02 -6.28 21.96
C GLU A 136 -21.36 -4.79 21.99
N ASN A 137 -20.88 -4.10 23.02
CA ASN A 137 -20.93 -2.64 23.05
C ASN A 137 -19.78 -2.07 22.17
N PRO A 138 -20.10 -1.40 21.04
CA PRO A 138 -19.06 -0.88 20.14
C PRO A 138 -18.15 0.14 20.82
N ASN A 139 -18.63 0.90 21.80
CA ASN A 139 -17.79 1.84 22.54
C ASN A 139 -16.70 1.12 23.34
N THR A 140 -17.00 -0.04 23.89
CA THR A 140 -16.03 -0.87 24.61
C THR A 140 -15.03 -1.50 23.64
N ALA A 141 -15.49 -2.00 22.50
CA ALA A 141 -14.65 -2.59 21.46
C ALA A 141 -13.67 -1.55 20.87
N VAL A 142 -14.16 -0.34 20.55
CA VAL A 142 -13.30 0.74 20.05
C VAL A 142 -12.22 1.11 21.07
N ARG A 143 -12.57 1.34 22.33
CA ARG A 143 -11.56 1.66 23.39
C ARG A 143 -10.52 0.56 23.57
N ALA A 144 -10.95 -0.69 23.55
CA ALA A 144 -10.04 -1.83 23.71
C ALA A 144 -9.04 -1.93 22.55
N PHE A 145 -9.46 -1.53 21.33
CA PHE A 145 -8.61 -1.60 20.15
C PHE A 145 -7.73 -0.36 19.96
N THR A 146 -8.19 0.84 20.31
CA THR A 146 -7.42 2.09 20.17
C THR A 146 -6.33 2.22 21.23
N LYS A 147 -6.61 1.79 22.47
CA LYS A 147 -5.71 1.97 23.61
C LYS A 147 -4.28 1.49 23.36
N PRO A 148 -4.01 0.23 22.92
CA PRO A 148 -2.65 -0.24 22.73
C PRO A 148 -1.89 0.54 21.65
N PHE A 149 -2.56 1.04 20.63
CA PHE A 149 -1.92 1.87 19.58
C PHE A 149 -1.50 3.22 20.13
N HIS A 150 -2.32 3.88 20.95
CA HIS A 150 -1.93 5.12 21.63
C HIS A 150 -0.73 4.93 22.55
N GLU A 151 -0.71 3.84 23.33
CA GLU A 151 0.41 3.51 24.21
C GLU A 151 1.71 3.28 23.42
N ALA A 152 1.60 2.84 22.15
CA ALA A 152 2.71 2.66 21.23
C ALA A 152 3.02 3.91 20.37
N GLY A 153 2.31 5.02 20.55
CA GLY A 153 2.50 6.25 19.76
C GLY A 153 1.99 6.16 18.31
N ILE A 154 1.11 5.21 18.01
CA ILE A 154 0.50 5.02 16.70
C ILE A 154 -0.85 5.72 16.66
N GLN A 155 -1.07 6.58 15.66
CA GLN A 155 -2.33 7.28 15.50
C GLN A 155 -3.45 6.35 15.06
N THR A 156 -4.66 6.60 15.54
CA THR A 156 -5.86 5.86 15.17
C THR A 156 -6.80 6.70 14.34
N HIS A 157 -7.48 6.08 13.38
CA HIS A 157 -8.48 6.79 12.60
C HIS A 157 -9.74 5.96 12.34
N MET A 158 -10.84 6.66 12.08
CA MET A 158 -12.12 6.07 11.73
C MET A 158 -12.62 6.57 10.38
N LEU A 159 -13.49 5.78 9.73
CA LEU A 159 -14.24 6.19 8.56
C LEU A 159 -15.59 6.80 8.98
N ASP A 160 -15.85 8.00 8.48
CA ASP A 160 -17.06 8.79 8.73
C ASP A 160 -17.75 9.15 7.40
N ARG A 161 -19.04 8.92 7.33
CA ARG A 161 -19.86 9.14 6.14
C ARG A 161 -20.46 10.57 6.07
N GLY A 162 -19.75 11.56 6.57
CA GLY A 162 -20.19 12.97 6.56
C GLY A 162 -21.58 13.13 7.18
N LEU A 163 -22.59 13.49 6.36
CA LEU A 163 -23.97 13.71 6.80
C LEU A 163 -24.55 12.52 7.58
N ASN A 164 -24.15 11.30 7.23
CA ASN A 164 -24.63 10.05 7.83
C ASN A 164 -23.83 9.62 9.06
N ALA A 165 -22.69 10.26 9.34
CA ALA A 165 -21.78 9.86 10.42
C ALA A 165 -21.43 8.36 10.33
N LEU A 166 -21.72 7.58 11.35
CA LEU A 166 -21.49 6.12 11.38
C LEU A 166 -22.71 5.30 10.90
N ARG A 167 -23.76 5.96 10.39
CA ARG A 167 -25.01 5.30 9.97
C ARG A 167 -25.15 5.20 8.46
N MET A 168 -26.27 4.57 8.03
CA MET A 168 -26.62 4.46 6.61
C MET A 168 -27.54 5.58 6.14
N TYR A 169 -28.09 6.39 7.06
CA TYR A 169 -28.98 7.55 6.78
C TYR A 169 -28.48 8.78 7.51
N PRO A 170 -28.97 9.98 7.11
CA PRO A 170 -28.62 11.24 7.76
C PRO A 170 -28.86 11.19 9.28
N VAL A 171 -27.90 11.72 10.02
CA VAL A 171 -27.94 11.81 11.48
C VAL A 171 -28.25 13.24 11.88
N PRO A 172 -29.13 13.48 12.88
CA PRO A 172 -29.37 14.82 13.42
C PRO A 172 -28.06 15.53 13.78
N THR A 173 -28.04 16.81 13.55
CA THR A 173 -26.82 17.66 13.64
C THR A 173 -26.18 17.60 15.03
N ASP A 174 -26.97 17.68 16.10
CA ASP A 174 -26.52 17.62 17.49
C ASP A 174 -25.91 16.24 17.84
N VAL A 175 -26.54 15.17 17.38
CA VAL A 175 -26.03 13.80 17.55
C VAL A 175 -24.69 13.64 16.80
N ARG A 176 -24.61 14.13 15.56
CA ARG A 176 -23.37 14.09 14.77
C ARG A 176 -22.25 14.89 15.46
N ARG A 177 -22.55 16.08 15.97
CA ARG A 177 -21.60 16.91 16.71
C ARG A 177 -21.10 16.21 17.98
N LEU A 178 -21.99 15.55 18.72
CA LEU A 178 -21.65 14.80 19.92
C LEU A 178 -20.78 13.58 19.61
N MET A 179 -21.02 12.91 18.46
CA MET A 179 -20.29 11.71 18.05
C MET A 179 -18.77 11.95 18.04
N TYR A 180 -18.28 13.07 17.51
CA TYR A 180 -16.85 13.34 17.44
C TYR A 180 -16.20 13.44 18.81
N LYS A 181 -16.84 14.12 19.76
CA LYS A 181 -16.39 14.18 21.16
C LYS A 181 -16.31 12.80 21.80
N VAL A 182 -17.33 11.97 21.55
CA VAL A 182 -17.39 10.60 22.08
C VAL A 182 -16.28 9.74 21.46
N LYS A 183 -16.06 9.84 20.15
CA LYS A 183 -15.02 9.06 19.44
C LYS A 183 -13.62 9.47 19.86
N HIS A 184 -13.38 10.77 20.00
CA HIS A 184 -12.11 11.25 20.54
C HIS A 184 -11.85 10.70 21.97
N ALA A 185 -12.86 10.77 22.84
CA ALA A 185 -12.77 10.19 24.19
C ALA A 185 -12.63 8.66 24.21
N GLN A 186 -12.86 7.97 23.10
CA GLN A 186 -12.61 6.55 22.90
C GLN A 186 -11.21 6.25 22.33
N GLY A 187 -10.41 7.26 22.10
CA GLY A 187 -9.06 7.14 21.58
C GLY A 187 -9.00 7.11 20.04
N VAL A 188 -9.90 7.79 19.35
CA VAL A 188 -9.83 7.99 17.89
C VAL A 188 -9.29 9.39 17.60
N ASP A 189 -8.11 9.46 16.99
CA ASP A 189 -7.41 10.72 16.73
C ASP A 189 -7.93 11.44 15.48
N ILE A 190 -8.15 10.69 14.40
CA ILE A 190 -8.44 11.22 13.08
C ILE A 190 -9.80 10.72 12.61
N THR A 191 -10.61 11.62 12.07
CA THR A 191 -11.84 11.22 11.37
C THR A 191 -11.69 11.45 9.88
N ARG A 192 -11.82 10.35 9.10
CA ARG A 192 -11.83 10.39 7.63
C ARG A 192 -13.26 10.62 7.15
N ILE A 193 -13.55 11.87 6.79
CA ILE A 193 -14.89 12.33 6.44
C ILE A 193 -15.09 12.27 4.93
N PHE A 194 -16.05 11.50 4.45
CA PHE A 194 -16.33 11.41 3.01
C PHE A 194 -17.81 11.67 2.67
N CYS A 195 -18.02 12.14 1.45
CA CYS A 195 -19.31 12.11 0.77
C CYS A 195 -19.10 11.48 -0.61
N GLY A 196 -19.81 10.39 -0.90
CA GLY A 196 -19.65 9.68 -2.18
C GLY A 196 -19.96 10.52 -3.42
N LEU A 197 -20.68 11.63 -3.24
CA LEU A 197 -20.98 12.61 -4.30
C LEU A 197 -20.00 13.79 -4.35
N ASN A 198 -19.01 13.82 -3.45
CA ASN A 198 -18.10 14.97 -3.25
C ASN A 198 -18.83 16.31 -2.99
N ASP A 199 -20.01 16.24 -2.40
CA ASP A 199 -20.75 17.45 -2.02
C ASP A 199 -20.18 18.03 -0.72
N VAL A 200 -19.46 19.13 -0.85
CA VAL A 200 -18.79 19.81 0.28
C VAL A 200 -19.75 20.24 1.38
N ARG A 201 -21.03 20.51 1.05
CA ARG A 201 -22.07 20.85 2.03
C ARG A 201 -22.32 19.73 3.05
N ASN A 202 -22.05 18.49 2.66
CA ASN A 202 -22.16 17.31 3.52
C ASN A 202 -20.91 17.08 4.36
N ILE A 203 -19.76 17.63 3.97
CA ILE A 203 -18.46 17.41 4.60
C ILE A 203 -18.09 18.56 5.54
N ILE A 204 -18.26 19.80 5.12
CA ILE A 204 -17.84 21.00 5.85
C ILE A 204 -18.39 21.07 7.28
N PRO A 205 -19.68 20.80 7.56
CA PRO A 205 -20.16 20.81 8.94
C PRO A 205 -19.46 19.76 9.80
N SER A 206 -19.15 18.59 9.24
CA SER A 206 -18.44 17.52 9.94
C SER A 206 -16.99 17.88 10.25
N ILE A 207 -16.30 18.60 9.37
CA ILE A 207 -14.94 19.14 9.64
C ILE A 207 -14.98 20.03 10.89
N LYS A 208 -15.92 20.96 10.96
CA LYS A 208 -16.08 21.87 12.11
C LYS A 208 -16.37 21.12 13.41
N TYR A 209 -17.27 20.15 13.37
CA TYR A 209 -17.61 19.34 14.54
C TYR A 209 -16.47 18.43 14.99
N ALA A 210 -15.66 17.92 14.06
CA ALA A 210 -14.47 17.15 14.38
C ALA A 210 -13.44 18.01 15.13
N ILE A 211 -13.17 19.23 14.66
CA ILE A 211 -12.28 20.19 15.33
C ILE A 211 -12.79 20.51 16.74
N GLU A 212 -14.09 20.83 16.87
CA GLU A 212 -14.71 21.07 18.17
C GLU A 212 -14.66 19.85 19.10
N GLY A 213 -14.66 18.66 18.53
CA GLY A 213 -14.55 17.38 19.23
C GLY A 213 -13.13 17.00 19.65
N GLY A 214 -12.12 17.75 19.20
CA GLY A 214 -10.70 17.48 19.45
C GLY A 214 -10.05 16.50 18.47
N MET A 215 -10.75 16.14 17.38
CA MET A 215 -10.24 15.22 16.37
C MET A 215 -9.60 15.96 15.18
N THR A 216 -8.63 15.32 14.55
CA THR A 216 -8.06 15.77 13.27
C THR A 216 -9.04 15.47 12.13
N PRO A 217 -9.55 16.47 11.39
CA PRO A 217 -10.42 16.25 10.24
C PRO A 217 -9.59 15.92 8.99
N GLN A 218 -9.66 14.69 8.53
CA GLN A 218 -9.18 14.28 7.22
C GLN A 218 -10.35 14.31 6.23
N ALA A 219 -10.37 15.31 5.35
CA ALA A 219 -11.42 15.42 4.34
C ALA A 219 -11.11 14.57 3.10
N THR A 220 -12.13 14.00 2.49
CA THR A 220 -11.95 12.96 1.48
C THR A 220 -12.49 13.38 0.12
N LEU A 221 -11.69 13.15 -0.93
CA LEU A 221 -12.08 13.21 -2.32
C LEU A 221 -12.38 11.80 -2.82
N CYS A 222 -13.65 11.50 -3.09
CA CYS A 222 -14.07 10.22 -3.66
C CYS A 222 -13.75 10.19 -5.15
N ILE A 223 -12.78 9.38 -5.53
CA ILE A 223 -12.28 9.30 -6.91
C ILE A 223 -13.23 8.49 -7.79
N THR A 224 -13.55 9.06 -8.94
CA THR A 224 -14.26 8.37 -10.02
C THR A 224 -13.66 8.78 -11.37
N HIS A 225 -14.09 8.10 -12.44
CA HIS A 225 -13.61 8.35 -13.79
C HIS A 225 -14.75 8.80 -14.70
N SER A 226 -14.68 10.05 -15.17
CA SER A 226 -15.57 10.61 -16.18
C SER A 226 -14.94 11.84 -16.81
N PRO A 227 -15.47 12.40 -17.90
CA PRO A 227 -14.94 13.61 -18.53
C PRO A 227 -14.88 14.86 -17.64
N ILE A 228 -15.73 14.95 -16.60
CA ILE A 228 -15.75 16.09 -15.68
C ILE A 228 -14.88 15.91 -14.43
N HIS A 229 -14.51 14.67 -14.10
CA HIS A 229 -13.71 14.36 -12.92
C HIS A 229 -12.21 14.47 -13.23
N THR A 230 -11.75 15.70 -13.47
CA THR A 230 -10.35 16.04 -13.76
C THR A 230 -9.56 16.35 -12.48
N ALA A 231 -8.25 16.50 -12.58
CA ALA A 231 -7.41 16.89 -11.45
C ALA A 231 -7.81 18.28 -10.93
N GLU A 232 -8.13 19.21 -11.83
CA GLU A 232 -8.56 20.57 -11.51
C GLU A 232 -9.93 20.60 -10.81
N TYR A 233 -10.84 19.72 -11.22
CA TYR A 233 -12.14 19.56 -10.52
C TYR A 233 -11.93 19.15 -9.07
N TYR A 234 -11.13 18.12 -8.82
CA TYR A 234 -10.85 17.65 -7.47
C TYR A 234 -10.03 18.65 -6.65
N ALA A 235 -9.06 19.33 -7.26
CA ALA A 235 -8.27 20.36 -6.57
C ALA A 235 -9.14 21.51 -6.06
N LYS A 236 -10.14 21.94 -6.83
CA LYS A 236 -11.11 22.95 -6.37
C LYS A 236 -11.95 22.50 -5.18
N ILE A 237 -12.28 21.22 -5.11
CA ILE A 237 -12.98 20.64 -3.95
C ILE A 237 -12.03 20.61 -2.75
N ALA A 238 -10.78 20.19 -2.95
CA ALA A 238 -9.77 20.19 -1.89
C ALA A 238 -9.58 21.59 -1.29
N ASP A 239 -9.49 22.62 -2.11
CA ASP A 239 -9.39 24.02 -1.66
C ASP A 239 -10.51 24.38 -0.69
N GLN A 240 -11.76 24.08 -1.03
CA GLN A 240 -12.92 24.39 -0.19
C GLN A 240 -12.90 23.63 1.14
N LEU A 241 -12.42 22.39 1.13
CA LEU A 241 -12.33 21.57 2.33
C LEU A 241 -11.18 22.02 3.25
N ILE A 242 -10.06 22.42 2.68
CA ILE A 242 -8.91 23.00 3.41
C ILE A 242 -9.31 24.36 4.01
N GLU A 243 -9.97 25.23 3.24
CA GLU A 243 -10.49 26.50 3.73
C GLU A 243 -11.49 26.32 4.88
N ALA A 244 -12.26 25.23 4.87
CA ALA A 244 -13.18 24.88 5.96
C ALA A 244 -12.47 24.36 7.23
N GLY A 245 -11.15 24.13 7.19
CA GLY A 245 -10.31 23.71 8.31
C GLY A 245 -9.83 22.26 8.26
N ALA A 246 -9.98 21.56 7.12
CA ALA A 246 -9.35 20.25 6.96
C ALA A 246 -7.82 20.41 6.95
N THR A 247 -7.13 19.64 7.78
CA THR A 247 -5.66 19.62 7.86
C THR A 247 -5.06 18.48 7.05
N GLU A 248 -5.89 17.57 6.56
CA GLU A 248 -5.49 16.43 5.75
C GLU A 248 -6.50 16.18 4.62
N ILE A 249 -6.00 15.75 3.46
CA ILE A 249 -6.81 15.33 2.31
C ILE A 249 -6.55 13.86 2.01
N CYS A 250 -7.63 13.06 1.94
CA CYS A 250 -7.57 11.68 1.50
C CYS A 250 -8.03 11.57 0.04
N LEU A 251 -7.18 11.05 -0.84
CA LEU A 251 -7.55 10.64 -2.19
C LEU A 251 -8.13 9.22 -2.11
N LYS A 252 -9.46 9.10 -2.13
CA LYS A 252 -10.15 7.82 -1.85
C LYS A 252 -10.66 7.18 -3.14
N ASP A 253 -9.93 6.22 -3.64
CA ASP A 253 -10.29 5.39 -4.78
C ASP A 253 -10.97 4.09 -4.32
N MET A 254 -12.25 4.20 -3.96
CA MET A 254 -13.04 3.07 -3.42
C MET A 254 -13.27 1.94 -4.41
N ALA A 255 -13.24 2.23 -5.71
CA ALA A 255 -13.45 1.24 -6.75
C ALA A 255 -12.13 0.77 -7.40
N GLY A 256 -11.00 1.38 -7.07
CA GLY A 256 -9.70 1.11 -7.67
C GLY A 256 -9.60 1.51 -9.14
N ILE A 257 -10.46 2.44 -9.60
CA ILE A 257 -10.57 2.88 -11.01
C ILE A 257 -9.84 4.18 -11.30
N GLY A 258 -9.30 4.83 -10.29
CA GLY A 258 -8.51 6.05 -10.42
C GLY A 258 -7.34 5.83 -11.37
N ARG A 259 -7.23 6.68 -12.38
CA ARG A 259 -6.13 6.58 -13.33
C ARG A 259 -4.84 7.09 -12.68
N PRO A 260 -3.75 6.32 -12.69
CA PRO A 260 -2.51 6.70 -12.01
C PRO A 260 -2.05 8.13 -12.35
N GLY A 261 -1.97 8.48 -13.63
CA GLY A 261 -1.60 9.82 -14.06
C GLY A 261 -2.57 10.94 -13.64
N LEU A 262 -3.87 10.65 -13.46
CA LEU A 262 -4.82 11.60 -12.87
C LEU A 262 -4.48 11.85 -11.40
N LEU A 263 -4.28 10.77 -10.65
CA LEU A 263 -3.99 10.83 -9.21
C LEU A 263 -2.66 11.53 -8.94
N GLY A 264 -1.62 11.28 -9.74
CA GLY A 264 -0.35 12.02 -9.66
C GLY A 264 -0.53 13.51 -9.88
N ARG A 265 -1.20 13.92 -10.97
CA ARG A 265 -1.48 15.35 -11.23
C ARG A 265 -2.32 16.00 -10.13
N LEU A 266 -3.31 15.29 -9.61
CA LEU A 266 -4.13 15.79 -8.50
C LEU A 266 -3.30 15.98 -7.23
N THR A 267 -2.48 14.99 -6.87
CA THR A 267 -1.58 15.09 -5.73
C THR A 267 -0.66 16.30 -5.87
N LYS A 268 -0.05 16.44 -7.04
CA LYS A 268 0.81 17.59 -7.34
C LYS A 268 0.06 18.93 -7.23
N ALA A 269 -1.14 19.04 -7.81
CA ALA A 269 -1.93 20.27 -7.77
C ALA A 269 -2.29 20.69 -6.33
N ILE A 270 -2.59 19.71 -5.45
CA ILE A 270 -2.85 19.98 -4.03
C ILE A 270 -1.55 20.42 -3.33
N LYS A 271 -0.46 19.71 -3.52
CA LYS A 271 0.83 20.00 -2.83
C LYS A 271 1.48 21.29 -3.31
N ASP A 272 1.36 21.64 -4.58
CA ASP A 272 1.90 22.90 -5.11
C ASP A 272 1.18 24.12 -4.47
N LYS A 273 -0.11 24.02 -4.20
CA LYS A 273 -0.91 25.10 -3.61
C LYS A 273 -0.92 25.08 -2.07
N HIS A 274 -0.90 23.89 -1.49
CA HIS A 274 -0.97 23.66 -0.05
C HIS A 274 0.17 22.71 0.38
N PRO A 275 1.43 23.17 0.42
CA PRO A 275 2.60 22.31 0.66
C PRO A 275 2.56 21.59 2.02
N ASP A 276 1.95 22.21 3.03
CA ASP A 276 1.88 21.70 4.40
C ASP A 276 0.71 20.72 4.63
N ILE A 277 -0.23 20.62 3.68
CA ILE A 277 -1.37 19.71 3.81
C ILE A 277 -0.90 18.25 3.71
N VAL A 278 -1.34 17.40 4.63
CA VAL A 278 -1.08 15.97 4.54
C VAL A 278 -1.95 15.35 3.47
N VAL A 279 -1.35 14.69 2.48
CA VAL A 279 -2.06 13.96 1.45
C VAL A 279 -1.90 12.46 1.69
N GLN A 280 -3.01 11.77 1.94
CA GLN A 280 -3.08 10.33 2.14
C GLN A 280 -3.81 9.67 0.96
N TYR A 281 -3.23 8.61 0.39
CA TYR A 281 -3.87 7.86 -0.69
C TYR A 281 -4.48 6.56 -0.15
N HIS A 282 -5.76 6.36 -0.49
CA HIS A 282 -6.55 5.18 -0.17
C HIS A 282 -7.06 4.56 -1.47
N GLY A 283 -6.47 3.48 -1.91
CA GLY A 283 -6.81 2.86 -3.20
C GLY A 283 -7.04 1.36 -3.12
N HIS A 284 -8.24 0.91 -3.53
CA HIS A 284 -8.56 -0.51 -3.67
C HIS A 284 -7.87 -1.13 -4.89
N SER A 285 -7.56 -2.43 -4.80
CA SER A 285 -6.73 -3.13 -5.79
C SER A 285 -7.54 -3.89 -6.84
N GLY A 286 -8.88 -3.86 -6.80
CA GLY A 286 -9.74 -4.69 -7.63
C GLY A 286 -9.37 -4.73 -9.11
N PRO A 287 -9.31 -3.59 -9.83
CA PRO A 287 -8.90 -3.53 -11.24
C PRO A 287 -7.40 -3.64 -11.48
N GLY A 288 -6.55 -3.73 -10.44
CA GLY A 288 -5.11 -3.87 -10.56
C GLY A 288 -4.32 -2.56 -10.74
N LEU A 289 -4.95 -1.38 -10.66
CA LEU A 289 -4.27 -0.09 -10.86
C LEU A 289 -3.58 0.45 -9.60
N SER A 290 -3.90 -0.06 -8.41
CA SER A 290 -3.45 0.48 -7.12
C SER A 290 -1.92 0.60 -7.00
N PRO A 291 -1.08 -0.39 -7.37
CA PRO A 291 0.37 -0.23 -7.29
C PRO A 291 0.92 0.91 -8.15
N ALA A 292 0.41 1.06 -9.38
CA ALA A 292 0.80 2.16 -10.26
C ALA A 292 0.34 3.51 -9.71
N SER A 293 -0.87 3.56 -9.13
CA SER A 293 -1.40 4.76 -8.50
C SER A 293 -0.60 5.17 -7.27
N ILE A 294 -0.15 4.21 -6.45
CA ILE A 294 0.73 4.45 -5.29
C ILE A 294 2.03 5.10 -5.74
N LEU A 295 2.68 4.58 -6.79
CA LEU A 295 3.90 5.18 -7.32
C LEU A 295 3.67 6.61 -7.78
N GLU A 296 2.63 6.86 -8.55
CA GLU A 296 2.31 8.18 -9.08
C GLU A 296 2.01 9.20 -7.98
N VAL A 297 1.24 8.84 -6.96
CA VAL A 297 0.96 9.78 -5.87
C VAL A 297 2.19 10.05 -5.01
N CYS A 298 3.03 9.04 -4.74
CA CYS A 298 4.28 9.22 -4.00
C CYS A 298 5.27 10.12 -4.74
N GLU A 299 5.47 9.91 -6.06
CA GLU A 299 6.32 10.75 -6.91
C GLU A 299 5.84 12.22 -6.96
N ASN A 300 4.56 12.45 -6.73
CA ASN A 300 3.95 13.78 -6.75
C ASN A 300 3.68 14.37 -5.35
N GLY A 301 4.23 13.77 -4.28
CA GLY A 301 4.30 14.37 -2.96
C GLY A 301 3.29 13.87 -1.94
N ALA A 302 2.62 12.75 -2.14
CA ALA A 302 1.81 12.11 -1.09
C ALA A 302 2.66 11.82 0.15
N ASP A 303 2.04 11.85 1.32
CA ASP A 303 2.71 11.69 2.61
C ASP A 303 2.48 10.30 3.21
N ILE A 304 1.29 9.75 3.01
CA ILE A 304 0.84 8.51 3.65
C ILE A 304 0.11 7.64 2.63
N ILE A 305 0.39 6.33 2.68
CA ILE A 305 -0.27 5.33 1.85
C ILE A 305 -1.05 4.37 2.73
N ASP A 306 -2.31 4.17 2.39
CA ASP A 306 -3.14 3.12 2.97
C ASP A 306 -2.74 1.77 2.40
N VAL A 307 -2.48 0.82 3.30
CA VAL A 307 -2.06 -0.54 2.96
C VAL A 307 -2.87 -1.57 3.75
N ALA A 308 -2.96 -2.77 3.22
CA ALA A 308 -3.48 -3.94 3.91
C ALA A 308 -2.35 -4.91 4.26
N MET A 309 -2.68 -6.00 4.91
CA MET A 309 -1.76 -7.09 5.20
C MET A 309 -2.41 -8.45 4.90
N GLU A 310 -1.61 -9.42 4.47
CA GLU A 310 -2.06 -10.80 4.28
C GLU A 310 -2.65 -11.39 5.59
N PRO A 311 -3.67 -12.25 5.50
CA PRO A 311 -4.31 -12.76 4.28
C PRO A 311 -5.48 -11.90 3.77
N LEU A 312 -5.59 -10.64 4.17
CA LEU A 312 -6.68 -9.73 3.82
C LEU A 312 -6.19 -8.56 2.96
N SER A 313 -5.31 -8.84 1.99
CA SER A 313 -4.80 -7.88 1.01
C SER A 313 -5.21 -8.25 -0.41
N TRP A 314 -4.93 -7.37 -1.38
CA TRP A 314 -5.20 -7.55 -2.81
C TRP A 314 -6.68 -7.71 -3.20
N GLY A 315 -6.94 -8.08 -4.43
CA GLY A 315 -8.27 -8.17 -4.98
C GLY A 315 -9.09 -6.90 -4.73
N LYS A 316 -10.24 -7.04 -4.11
CA LYS A 316 -11.10 -5.89 -3.76
C LYS A 316 -10.68 -5.11 -2.49
N VAL A 317 -9.61 -5.53 -1.85
CA VAL A 317 -9.02 -4.86 -0.70
C VAL A 317 -7.89 -3.91 -1.17
N HIS A 318 -6.93 -3.58 -0.34
CA HIS A 318 -5.80 -2.71 -0.66
C HIS A 318 -4.56 -3.53 -1.01
N SER A 319 -3.56 -2.86 -1.57
CA SER A 319 -2.25 -3.44 -1.81
C SER A 319 -1.60 -3.85 -0.49
N ASP A 320 -0.86 -4.95 -0.53
CA ASP A 320 -0.15 -5.50 0.63
C ASP A 320 1.05 -4.62 1.03
N VAL A 321 1.24 -4.46 2.34
CA VAL A 321 2.30 -3.60 2.91
C VAL A 321 3.69 -4.02 2.48
N ILE A 322 3.98 -5.33 2.42
CA ILE A 322 5.31 -5.85 2.06
C ILE A 322 5.63 -5.49 0.61
N SER A 323 4.67 -5.70 -0.30
CA SER A 323 4.83 -5.37 -1.71
C SER A 323 4.96 -3.87 -1.95
N VAL A 324 4.18 -3.05 -1.24
CA VAL A 324 4.25 -1.58 -1.33
C VAL A 324 5.59 -1.09 -0.78
N GLN A 325 6.06 -1.62 0.35
CA GLN A 325 7.37 -1.29 0.91
C GLN A 325 8.50 -1.60 -0.09
N ALA A 326 8.51 -2.82 -0.63
CA ALA A 326 9.53 -3.24 -1.59
C ALA A 326 9.55 -2.34 -2.83
N MET A 327 8.38 -2.04 -3.39
CA MET A 327 8.21 -1.18 -4.56
C MET A 327 8.70 0.26 -4.31
N LEU A 328 8.32 0.87 -3.20
CA LEU A 328 8.71 2.24 -2.87
C LEU A 328 10.20 2.33 -2.52
N LYS A 329 10.75 1.34 -1.82
CA LYS A 329 12.17 1.24 -1.51
C LYS A 329 13.02 1.11 -2.77
N ASP A 330 12.61 0.30 -3.75
CA ASP A 330 13.25 0.18 -5.06
C ASP A 330 13.27 1.52 -5.82
N LYS A 331 12.24 2.34 -5.66
CA LYS A 331 12.16 3.71 -6.21
C LYS A 331 12.93 4.77 -5.43
N GLY A 332 13.60 4.39 -4.33
CA GLY A 332 14.43 5.27 -3.52
C GLY A 332 13.70 6.10 -2.47
N PHE A 333 12.42 5.79 -2.17
CA PHE A 333 11.71 6.40 -1.05
C PHE A 333 12.20 5.83 0.28
N GLN A 334 12.16 6.68 1.33
CA GLN A 334 12.30 6.21 2.70
C GLN A 334 10.96 5.63 3.15
N VAL A 335 10.97 4.39 3.58
CA VAL A 335 9.79 3.66 4.08
C VAL A 335 10.16 2.88 5.33
N PRO A 336 9.20 2.68 6.26
CA PRO A 336 9.43 1.91 7.49
C PRO A 336 9.88 0.49 7.22
#